data_85a352fc2414d4a1be5689fbb80a2dcd
#
_entry.id   85a352fc2414d4a1be5689fbb80a2dcd
#
_cell.length_a   1.000
_cell.length_b   1.000
_cell.length_c   1.000
_cell.angle_alpha   90.00
_cell.angle_beta   90.00
_cell.angle_gamma   90.00
#
_symmetry.space_group_name_H-M   'P 1'
#
loop_
_entity.id
_entity.type
_entity.pdbx_description
1 polymer ?
#
loop_
_entity_poly.entity_id
_entity_poly.type
_entity_poly.pdbx_seq_one_letter_code
_entity_poly.pdbx_strand_id
1 'polypeptide(L)'
;MEEEVEVAKQLITGLLERIGAKTEVEGFVKEGILHLEIKGDQEGILIGRHGRTLDSLEILINRMVNKRLIRPVRVVLDIDDYRKRRADTLTKMALRLGEKAKRRGHPLTIGPFNAQDRRLIHIALKEDPSIRTESLGEGKLKKITIIPTRSNEEGRN
;
A
#
# COMPACT_ATOMS: atom_id res chain seq x y z
N MET A 1 23.66 -10.45 9.08
CA MET A 1 22.70 -9.75 8.18
C MET A 1 22.86 -10.16 6.71
N GLU A 2 24.06 -10.37 6.17
CA GLU A 2 24.24 -10.88 4.79
C GLU A 2 23.72 -12.29 4.61
N GLU A 3 23.94 -13.17 5.60
CA GLU A 3 23.44 -14.54 5.58
C GLU A 3 21.91 -14.60 5.59
N GLU A 4 21.27 -13.75 6.39
CA GLU A 4 19.80 -13.67 6.47
C GLU A 4 19.19 -13.15 5.14
N VAL A 5 19.88 -12.22 4.48
CA VAL A 5 19.49 -11.74 3.15
C VAL A 5 19.54 -12.88 2.14
N GLU A 6 20.62 -13.65 2.14
CA GLU A 6 20.77 -14.76 1.20
C GLU A 6 19.73 -15.87 1.44
N VAL A 7 19.47 -16.21 2.69
CA VAL A 7 18.40 -17.16 3.05
C VAL A 7 17.04 -16.66 2.56
N ALA A 8 16.73 -15.38 2.77
CA ALA A 8 15.46 -14.80 2.33
C ALA A 8 15.33 -14.79 0.81
N LYS A 9 16.41 -14.42 0.08
CA LYS A 9 16.44 -14.44 -1.38
C LYS A 9 16.21 -15.86 -1.93
N GLN A 10 16.89 -16.85 -1.41
CA GLN A 10 16.75 -18.24 -1.85
C GLN A 10 15.32 -18.75 -1.63
N LEU A 11 14.71 -18.43 -0.48
CA LEU A 11 13.35 -18.85 -0.17
C LEU A 11 12.32 -18.22 -1.12
N ILE A 12 12.41 -16.92 -1.36
CA ILE A 12 11.45 -16.24 -2.25
C ILE A 12 11.67 -16.67 -3.72
N THR A 13 12.90 -16.75 -4.17
CA THR A 13 13.24 -17.20 -5.53
C THR A 13 12.69 -18.61 -5.79
N GLY A 14 12.94 -19.55 -4.87
CA GLY A 14 12.41 -20.90 -4.99
C GLY A 14 10.88 -20.99 -4.98
N LEU A 15 10.22 -20.09 -4.25
CA LEU A 15 8.75 -19.97 -4.28
C LEU A 15 8.27 -19.46 -5.64
N LEU A 16 8.87 -18.38 -6.15
CA LEU A 16 8.50 -17.74 -7.42
C LEU A 16 8.73 -18.69 -8.61
N GLU A 17 9.82 -19.42 -8.63
CA GLU A 17 10.09 -20.43 -9.65
C GLU A 17 9.03 -21.53 -9.69
N ARG A 18 8.58 -22.01 -8.51
CA ARG A 18 7.54 -23.05 -8.42
C ARG A 18 6.17 -22.61 -8.91
N ILE A 19 5.86 -21.34 -8.82
CA ILE A 19 4.63 -20.79 -9.39
C ILE A 19 4.81 -20.31 -10.84
N GLY A 20 5.99 -20.51 -11.43
CA GLY A 20 6.27 -20.18 -12.82
C GLY A 20 6.55 -18.71 -13.10
N ALA A 21 6.82 -17.92 -12.06
CA ALA A 21 7.14 -16.51 -12.23
C ALA A 21 8.62 -16.35 -12.64
N LYS A 22 8.84 -15.62 -13.72
CA LYS A 22 10.20 -15.27 -14.22
C LYS A 22 10.55 -13.89 -13.74
N THR A 23 11.22 -13.81 -12.60
CA THR A 23 11.52 -12.54 -11.91
C THR A 23 12.97 -12.51 -11.44
N GLU A 24 13.47 -11.31 -11.21
CA GLU A 24 14.75 -11.07 -10.54
C GLU A 24 14.47 -10.65 -9.10
N VAL A 25 15.29 -11.12 -8.16
CA VAL A 25 15.17 -10.81 -6.74
C VAL A 25 16.43 -10.16 -6.25
N GLU A 26 16.31 -8.95 -5.71
CA GLU A 26 17.36 -8.25 -4.98
C GLU A 26 17.03 -8.21 -3.49
N GLY A 27 18.05 -8.29 -2.64
CA GLY A 27 17.87 -8.20 -1.19
C GLY A 27 18.94 -7.32 -0.57
N PHE A 28 18.54 -6.50 0.40
CA PHE A 28 19.42 -5.63 1.17
C PHE A 28 18.86 -5.35 2.56
N VAL A 29 19.69 -4.78 3.43
CA VAL A 29 19.26 -4.37 4.76
C VAL A 29 19.29 -2.87 4.88
N LYS A 30 18.20 -2.30 5.38
CA LYS A 30 18.07 -0.89 5.68
C LYS A 30 17.45 -0.71 7.08
N GLU A 31 18.12 0.02 7.95
CA GLU A 31 17.64 0.29 9.32
C GLU A 31 17.27 -0.98 10.12
N GLY A 32 18.02 -2.07 9.90
CA GLY A 32 17.76 -3.36 10.57
C GLY A 32 16.59 -4.17 10.00
N ILE A 33 15.97 -3.70 8.93
CA ILE A 33 14.90 -4.38 8.20
C ILE A 33 15.47 -4.99 6.92
N LEU A 34 15.12 -6.23 6.64
CA LEU A 34 15.50 -6.91 5.41
C LEU A 34 14.49 -6.56 4.32
N HIS A 35 14.98 -5.99 3.24
CA HIS A 35 14.18 -5.64 2.07
C HIS A 35 14.43 -6.65 0.95
N LEU A 36 13.36 -7.12 0.34
CA LEU A 36 13.37 -7.92 -0.87
C LEU A 36 12.64 -7.16 -1.98
N GLU A 37 13.32 -6.88 -3.06
CA GLU A 37 12.75 -6.25 -4.25
C GLU A 37 12.68 -7.27 -5.38
N ILE A 38 11.48 -7.47 -5.90
CA ILE A 38 11.18 -8.35 -7.03
C ILE A 38 10.94 -7.49 -8.26
N LYS A 39 11.62 -7.83 -9.36
CA LYS A 39 11.45 -7.16 -10.65
C LYS A 39 10.95 -8.14 -11.70
N GLY A 40 10.04 -7.66 -12.57
CA GLY A 40 9.58 -8.43 -13.72
C GLY A 40 8.21 -9.09 -13.55
N ASP A 41 7.34 -8.59 -12.70
CA ASP A 41 5.93 -9.03 -12.63
C ASP A 41 5.11 -8.43 -13.78
N GLN A 42 5.43 -8.85 -15.01
CA GLN A 42 4.86 -8.27 -16.24
C GLN A 42 3.33 -8.35 -16.32
N GLU A 43 2.74 -9.38 -15.75
CA GLU A 43 1.29 -9.59 -15.76
C GLU A 43 0.59 -9.06 -14.51
N GLY A 44 1.34 -8.56 -13.54
CA GLY A 44 0.81 -8.05 -12.26
C GLY A 44 0.20 -9.14 -11.36
N ILE A 45 0.54 -10.40 -11.60
CA ILE A 45 0.00 -11.56 -10.87
C ILE A 45 0.51 -11.57 -9.43
N LEU A 46 1.79 -11.24 -9.24
CA LEU A 46 2.43 -11.25 -7.92
C LEU A 46 2.01 -10.04 -7.07
N ILE A 47 1.66 -8.94 -7.69
CA ILE A 47 1.07 -7.77 -7.01
C ILE A 47 -0.37 -8.07 -6.64
N GLY A 48 -1.13 -8.57 -7.59
CA GLY A 48 -2.56 -8.82 -7.44
C GLY A 48 -3.39 -7.54 -7.36
N ARG A 49 -4.68 -7.72 -7.15
CA ARG A 49 -5.63 -6.60 -7.07
C ARG A 49 -5.35 -5.73 -5.83
N HIS A 50 -4.99 -4.47 -6.06
CA HIS A 50 -4.65 -3.49 -5.02
C HIS A 50 -3.52 -3.94 -4.08
N GLY A 51 -2.59 -4.78 -4.57
CA GLY A 51 -1.45 -5.27 -3.80
C GLY A 51 -1.76 -6.45 -2.86
N ARG A 52 -2.92 -7.08 -2.96
CA ARG A 52 -3.34 -8.17 -2.05
C ARG A 52 -2.44 -9.39 -2.13
N THR A 53 -1.99 -9.76 -3.32
CA THR A 53 -1.08 -10.89 -3.49
C THR A 53 0.29 -10.55 -2.92
N LEU A 54 0.78 -9.34 -3.18
CA LEU A 54 2.02 -8.85 -2.59
C LEU A 54 1.99 -8.89 -1.05
N ASP A 55 0.92 -8.41 -0.42
CA ASP A 55 0.76 -8.45 1.03
C ASP A 55 0.76 -9.89 1.57
N SER A 56 0.11 -10.81 0.86
CA SER A 56 0.10 -12.24 1.21
C SER A 56 1.47 -12.89 1.07
N LEU A 57 2.21 -12.55 0.01
CA LEU A 57 3.58 -13.01 -0.20
C LEU A 57 4.51 -12.47 0.89
N GLU A 58 4.36 -11.22 1.31
CA GLU A 58 5.14 -10.64 2.40
C GLU A 58 4.91 -11.38 3.72
N ILE A 59 3.67 -11.69 4.05
CA ILE A 59 3.34 -12.49 5.25
C ILE A 59 3.97 -13.89 5.17
N LEU A 60 3.86 -14.53 4.01
CA LEU A 60 4.39 -15.87 3.80
C LEU A 60 5.92 -15.90 3.92
N ILE A 61 6.61 -14.99 3.23
CA ILE A 61 8.07 -14.93 3.28
C ILE A 61 8.59 -14.60 4.68
N ASN A 62 7.94 -13.71 5.42
CA ASN A 62 8.27 -13.43 6.82
C ASN A 62 8.21 -14.70 7.68
N ARG A 63 7.18 -15.52 7.50
CA ARG A 63 7.05 -16.79 8.23
C ARG A 63 8.11 -17.81 7.80
N MET A 64 8.37 -17.93 6.52
CA MET A 64 9.37 -18.87 5.97
C MET A 64 10.78 -18.52 6.44
N VAL A 65 11.15 -17.25 6.37
CA VAL A 65 12.47 -16.76 6.82
C VAL A 65 12.64 -16.97 8.31
N ASN A 66 11.68 -16.53 9.11
CA ASN A 66 11.77 -16.62 10.57
C ASN A 66 11.68 -18.05 11.12
N LYS A 67 11.20 -19.00 10.32
CA LYS A 67 11.29 -20.43 10.65
C LYS A 67 12.70 -21.00 10.42
N ARG A 68 13.50 -20.38 9.56
CA ARG A 68 14.87 -20.81 9.23
C ARG A 68 15.92 -20.13 10.09
N LEU A 69 15.66 -18.90 10.52
CA LEU A 69 16.61 -18.10 11.29
C LEU A 69 16.48 -18.32 12.80
N ILE A 70 17.61 -18.24 13.48
CA ILE A 70 17.66 -18.32 14.98
C ILE A 70 17.10 -17.04 15.59
N ARG A 71 17.35 -15.89 14.97
CA ARG A 71 16.85 -14.58 15.41
C ARG A 71 15.80 -14.08 14.45
N PRO A 72 14.63 -13.65 14.94
CA PRO A 72 13.58 -13.14 14.06
C PRO A 72 14.02 -11.84 13.40
N VAL A 73 13.74 -11.73 12.12
CA VAL A 73 13.95 -10.53 11.31
C VAL A 73 12.63 -10.09 10.70
N ARG A 74 12.48 -8.80 10.47
CA ARG A 74 11.38 -8.27 9.68
C ARG A 74 11.80 -8.22 8.23
N VAL A 75 10.98 -8.81 7.36
CA VAL A 75 11.14 -8.76 5.91
C VAL A 75 10.06 -7.86 5.32
N VAL A 76 10.47 -6.92 4.50
CA VAL A 76 9.59 -6.07 3.68
C VAL A 76 9.78 -6.49 2.23
N LEU A 77 8.68 -6.75 1.54
CA LEU A 77 8.65 -7.16 0.15
C LEU A 77 8.05 -6.04 -0.71
N ASP A 78 8.72 -5.71 -1.82
CA ASP A 78 8.13 -4.86 -2.86
C ASP A 78 8.32 -5.48 -4.24
N ILE A 79 7.45 -5.11 -5.18
CA ILE A 79 7.44 -5.63 -6.54
C ILE A 79 7.31 -4.46 -7.51
N ASP A 80 8.34 -4.27 -8.36
CA ASP A 80 8.36 -3.24 -9.40
C ASP A 80 7.97 -1.83 -8.87
N ASP A 81 8.46 -1.45 -7.68
CA ASP A 81 8.13 -0.20 -6.99
C ASP A 81 6.61 0.02 -6.78
N TYR A 82 5.85 -1.07 -6.61
CA TYR A 82 4.39 -1.01 -6.53
C TYR A 82 3.90 -0.08 -5.43
N ARG A 83 4.48 -0.16 -4.23
CA ARG A 83 4.00 0.64 -3.09
C ARG A 83 4.09 2.14 -3.38
N LYS A 84 5.19 2.59 -3.99
CA LYS A 84 5.38 3.99 -4.41
C LYS A 84 4.38 4.38 -5.50
N ARG A 85 4.25 3.56 -6.56
CA ARG A 85 3.30 3.82 -7.65
C ARG A 85 1.86 3.87 -7.15
N ARG A 86 1.49 2.99 -6.22
CA ARG A 86 0.17 2.97 -5.61
C ARG A 86 -0.11 4.22 -4.79
N ALA A 87 0.86 4.65 -3.98
CA ALA A 87 0.76 5.88 -3.20
C ALA A 87 0.57 7.11 -4.10
N ASP A 88 1.35 7.23 -5.17
CA ASP A 88 1.23 8.33 -6.13
C ASP A 88 -0.14 8.35 -6.82
N THR A 89 -0.62 7.18 -7.24
CA THR A 89 -1.94 7.04 -7.88
C THR A 89 -3.07 7.43 -6.94
N LEU A 90 -3.04 6.96 -5.69
CA LEU A 90 -4.07 7.28 -4.70
C LEU A 90 -4.04 8.75 -4.30
N THR A 91 -2.86 9.34 -4.15
CA THR A 91 -2.71 10.76 -3.84
C THR A 91 -3.30 11.64 -4.95
N LYS A 92 -2.96 11.38 -6.21
CA LYS A 92 -3.52 12.11 -7.36
C LYS A 92 -5.03 11.95 -7.45
N MET A 93 -5.53 10.75 -7.24
CA MET A 93 -6.97 10.46 -7.23
C MET A 93 -7.67 11.23 -6.10
N ALA A 94 -7.13 11.19 -4.89
CA ALA A 94 -7.69 11.85 -3.73
C ALA A 94 -7.79 13.37 -3.94
N LEU A 95 -6.72 14.02 -4.40
CA LEU A 95 -6.70 15.46 -4.68
C LEU A 95 -7.74 15.84 -5.74
N ARG A 96 -7.83 15.08 -6.83
CA ARG A 96 -8.83 15.31 -7.88
C ARG A 96 -10.26 15.18 -7.34
N LEU A 97 -10.53 14.16 -6.54
CA LEU A 97 -11.85 13.93 -5.97
C LEU A 97 -12.19 14.94 -4.87
N GLY A 98 -11.20 15.42 -4.12
CA GLY A 98 -11.34 16.50 -3.17
C GLY A 98 -11.82 17.78 -3.85
N GLU A 99 -11.18 18.19 -4.94
CA GLU A 99 -11.61 19.34 -5.75
C GLU A 99 -13.01 19.15 -6.33
N LYS A 100 -13.35 17.94 -6.77
CA LYS A 100 -14.68 17.61 -7.27
C LYS A 100 -15.75 17.73 -6.18
N ALA A 101 -15.48 17.26 -4.97
CA ALA A 101 -16.39 17.38 -3.83
C ALA A 101 -16.65 18.85 -3.46
N LYS A 102 -15.59 19.66 -3.42
CA LYS A 102 -15.72 21.12 -3.17
C LYS A 102 -16.57 21.81 -4.21
N ARG A 103 -16.34 21.55 -5.50
CA ARG A 103 -17.12 22.17 -6.58
C ARG A 103 -18.59 21.77 -6.56
N ARG A 104 -18.89 20.51 -6.22
CA ARG A 104 -20.27 20.01 -6.15
C ARG A 104 -20.99 20.38 -4.87
N GLY A 105 -20.27 20.70 -3.82
CA GLY A 105 -20.82 20.97 -2.49
C GLY A 105 -21.47 19.74 -1.84
N HIS A 106 -21.18 18.54 -2.31
CA HIS A 106 -21.74 17.28 -1.82
C HIS A 106 -20.65 16.26 -1.51
N PRO A 107 -20.85 15.41 -0.48
CA PRO A 107 -19.94 14.31 -0.18
C PRO A 107 -19.79 13.34 -1.35
N LEU A 108 -18.58 12.81 -1.54
CA LEU A 108 -18.27 11.75 -2.47
C LEU A 108 -17.79 10.52 -1.71
N THR A 109 -18.43 9.38 -1.94
CA THR A 109 -18.03 8.11 -1.35
C THR A 109 -17.34 7.25 -2.41
N ILE A 110 -16.16 6.75 -2.08
CA ILE A 110 -15.30 5.96 -2.97
C ILE A 110 -14.80 4.71 -2.26
N GLY A 111 -14.36 3.76 -3.04
CA GLY A 111 -13.80 2.49 -2.55
C GLY A 111 -14.62 1.28 -2.97
N PRO A 112 -14.41 0.12 -2.32
CA PRO A 112 -13.71 -0.04 -1.02
C PRO A 112 -12.19 -0.06 -1.12
N PHE A 113 -11.53 0.27 -0.01
CA PHE A 113 -10.07 0.29 0.14
C PHE A 113 -9.63 -0.44 1.41
N ASN A 114 -8.41 -0.99 1.39
CA ASN A 114 -7.76 -1.49 2.61
C ASN A 114 -7.33 -0.34 3.53
N ALA A 115 -6.91 -0.66 4.75
CA ALA A 115 -6.53 0.35 5.74
C ALA A 115 -5.36 1.25 5.29
N GLN A 116 -4.40 0.68 4.59
CA GLN A 116 -3.23 1.40 4.10
C GLN A 116 -3.57 2.40 3.01
N ASP A 117 -4.38 2.01 2.04
CA ASP A 117 -4.89 2.89 0.98
C ASP A 117 -5.73 4.02 1.57
N ARG A 118 -6.61 3.72 2.54
CA ARG A 118 -7.40 4.76 3.22
C ARG A 118 -6.54 5.78 3.94
N ARG A 119 -5.46 5.31 4.60
CA ARG A 119 -4.51 6.21 5.26
C ARG A 119 -3.84 7.17 4.26
N LEU A 120 -3.42 6.66 3.10
CA LEU A 120 -2.83 7.49 2.05
C LEU A 120 -3.81 8.57 1.56
N ILE A 121 -5.07 8.22 1.36
CA ILE A 121 -6.11 9.16 0.96
C ILE A 121 -6.34 10.22 2.04
N HIS A 122 -6.44 9.82 3.31
CA HIS A 122 -6.55 10.76 4.44
C HIS A 122 -5.37 11.73 4.50
N ILE A 123 -4.15 11.23 4.36
CA ILE A 123 -2.94 12.06 4.38
C ILE A 123 -2.93 13.04 3.22
N ALA A 124 -3.32 12.61 2.02
CA ALA A 124 -3.36 13.47 0.82
C ALA A 124 -4.34 14.65 0.97
N LEU A 125 -5.41 14.49 1.73
CA LEU A 125 -6.45 15.51 1.91
C LEU A 125 -6.39 16.25 3.25
N LYS A 126 -5.51 15.82 4.16
CA LYS A 126 -5.44 16.35 5.52
C LYS A 126 -5.17 17.84 5.62
N GLU A 127 -4.35 18.37 4.71
CA GLU A 127 -3.93 19.77 4.74
C GLU A 127 -4.98 20.74 4.13
N ASP A 128 -6.01 20.23 3.50
CA ASP A 128 -7.10 21.05 2.94
C ASP A 128 -8.19 21.27 4.02
N PRO A 129 -8.31 22.49 4.57
CA PRO A 129 -9.30 22.79 5.61
C PRO A 129 -10.74 22.74 5.10
N SER A 130 -10.95 22.77 3.79
CA SER A 130 -12.26 22.71 3.15
C SER A 130 -12.75 21.28 2.92
N ILE A 131 -12.01 20.30 3.38
CA ILE A 131 -12.32 18.88 3.21
C ILE A 131 -12.16 18.12 4.53
N ARG A 132 -13.11 17.24 4.80
CA ARG A 132 -13.01 16.21 5.83
C ARG A 132 -13.18 14.84 5.19
N THR A 133 -12.51 13.83 5.72
CA THR A 133 -12.62 12.45 5.25
C THR A 133 -13.05 11.52 6.37
N GLU A 134 -13.92 10.58 6.06
CA GLU A 134 -14.42 9.57 6.99
C GLU A 134 -14.39 8.20 6.34
N SER A 135 -14.00 7.17 7.11
CA SER A 135 -14.10 5.77 6.69
C SER A 135 -15.47 5.22 7.05
N LEU A 136 -16.11 4.52 6.11
CA LEU A 136 -17.43 3.91 6.26
C LEU A 136 -17.35 2.39 6.05
N GLY A 137 -18.09 1.64 6.87
CA GLY A 137 -18.25 0.20 6.75
C GLY A 137 -17.53 -0.58 7.84
N GLU A 138 -17.53 -1.88 7.68
CA GLU A 138 -16.93 -2.83 8.60
C GLU A 138 -15.94 -3.75 7.88
N GLY A 139 -15.06 -4.40 8.67
CA GLY A 139 -14.09 -5.35 8.15
C GLY A 139 -12.82 -4.71 7.58
N LYS A 140 -12.09 -5.48 6.80
CA LYS A 140 -10.78 -5.10 6.26
C LYS A 140 -10.87 -4.08 5.13
N LEU A 141 -11.94 -4.14 4.33
CA LEU A 141 -12.21 -3.23 3.23
C LEU A 141 -13.34 -2.28 3.62
N LYS A 142 -13.06 -0.98 3.56
CA LYS A 142 -14.02 0.08 3.89
C LYS A 142 -14.03 1.15 2.81
N LYS A 143 -15.15 1.83 2.67
CA LYS A 143 -15.25 3.01 1.81
C LYS A 143 -14.71 4.25 2.53
N ILE A 144 -14.36 5.27 1.76
CA ILE A 144 -14.05 6.61 2.26
C ILE A 144 -15.07 7.59 1.69
N THR A 145 -15.57 8.46 2.56
CA THR A 145 -16.36 9.61 2.16
C THR A 145 -15.52 10.87 2.27
N ILE A 146 -15.43 11.60 1.18
CA ILE A 146 -14.78 12.92 1.08
C ILE A 146 -15.89 13.96 1.24
N ILE A 147 -15.83 14.74 2.32
CA ILE A 147 -16.88 15.64 2.73
C ILE A 147 -16.38 17.08 2.58
N PRO A 148 -16.99 17.91 1.71
CA PRO A 148 -16.67 19.32 1.66
C PRO A 148 -17.22 20.00 2.92
N THR A 149 -16.34 20.74 3.62
CA THR A 149 -16.76 21.59 4.72
C THR A 149 -17.16 22.94 4.15
N ARG A 150 -18.34 23.45 4.52
CA ARG A 150 -18.70 24.84 4.20
C ARG A 150 -17.72 25.75 4.94
N SER A 151 -16.98 26.58 4.22
CA SER A 151 -16.34 27.73 4.83
C SER A 151 -17.44 28.54 5.53
N ASN A 152 -17.29 28.80 6.83
CA ASN A 152 -18.11 29.74 7.57
C ASN A 152 -17.86 31.14 7.00
N GLU A 153 -18.44 31.45 5.86
CA GLU A 153 -18.69 32.80 5.39
C GLU A 153 -20.17 33.21 5.64
N GLU A 154 -20.60 33.05 6.87
CA GLU A 154 -21.81 33.73 7.36
C GLU A 154 -21.54 34.26 8.76
N GLY A 155 -20.84 35.35 8.82
CA GLY A 155 -20.56 36.06 10.05
C GLY A 155 -20.13 37.48 9.79
N ARG A 156 -20.88 38.21 8.94
CA ARG A 156 -20.87 39.68 8.92
C ARG A 156 -22.18 40.20 8.33
N ASN A 157 -23.07 40.48 9.22
CA ASN A 157 -23.96 41.66 9.16
C ASN A 157 -24.01 42.25 10.54
#